data_7cdd6fddcedd0ed1da405ec0ac1d63a9
#
_entry.id   7cdd6fddcedd0ed1da405ec0ac1d63a9
#
_cell.length_a   1.000
_cell.length_b   1.000
_cell.length_c   1.000
_cell.angle_alpha   90.00
_cell.angle_beta   90.00
_cell.angle_gamma   90.00
#
_symmetry.space_group_name_H-M   'P 1'
#
loop_
_entity.id
_entity.type
_entity.pdbx_description
1 polymer ?
#
loop_
_entity_poly.entity_id
_entity_poly.type
_entity_poly.pdbx_seq_one_letter_code
_entity_poly.pdbx_strand_id
1 'polypeptide(L)'
;RIEIVLKYKIMNIENIKSVYFVGAGGIGMSALIRYFLSKGKLVAGYDRTPSELTEHLIAEGAQIHYEENVSLIPEDCKDKETTLVVYTPAVPQDHAELVYFRNNGFEIQKRAQVLGTITHSSKGLCVAGTHGKTTTSTMAAHLLYQSHVGCTAFLGGISKNYGTNLLLSQSSPYTVIEADEFDRSFHWLSPYMSVITATDPDHLDIYGTEEAYLESFRHYTTLIQPGGALIIHKDIALKPDVQSGVKVYTYARTEGDFHAENIRIGNGEIFIDFVAPDTRINDIQLGVPVSINIENGMAAMALAHLNGATDEEIKRSMASFRGVDRRFDFKIKNDKVVFLSDYAHHPAEIAQSVKSIRDLYQDKKITAIFQPHLYTRTRDFYKEFADSLSLLDEVILVDIYPAREQPIPGVTSHLIYDNLRPGIEKCMCRKEDILNLLSQKKIEVLITLGAGDIDNYVPAIAKQLAE
;
A
#
# COMPACT_ATOMS: atom_id res chain seq x y z
N ARG A 1 30.98 -11.43 -10.53
CA ARG A 1 29.53 -11.08 -10.34
C ARG A 1 28.75 -12.15 -9.55
N ILE A 2 29.32 -13.31 -9.30
CA ILE A 2 28.74 -14.40 -8.47
C ILE A 2 29.20 -14.30 -7.00
N GLU A 3 30.16 -13.43 -6.68
CA GLU A 3 30.78 -13.38 -5.35
C GLU A 3 29.99 -12.56 -4.27
N ILE A 4 28.96 -11.79 -4.65
CA ILE A 4 28.19 -10.99 -3.67
C ILE A 4 27.07 -11.81 -3.01
N VAL A 5 26.58 -12.86 -3.64
CA VAL A 5 25.50 -13.72 -3.13
C VAL A 5 25.99 -14.73 -2.07
N LEU A 6 27.28 -15.00 -1.99
CA LEU A 6 27.87 -16.05 -1.13
C LEU A 6 28.36 -15.58 0.25
N LYS A 7 28.15 -14.32 0.64
CA LYS A 7 28.73 -13.79 1.92
C LYS A 7 27.74 -13.68 3.07
N TYR A 8 26.46 -13.91 2.87
CA TYR A 8 25.49 -13.99 3.94
C TYR A 8 25.08 -15.46 4.09
N LYS A 9 25.50 -16.10 5.17
CA LYS A 9 24.94 -17.37 5.63
C LYS A 9 23.51 -17.04 6.07
N ILE A 10 22.57 -17.04 5.11
CA ILE A 10 21.16 -16.77 5.39
C ILE A 10 20.71 -17.87 6.33
N MET A 11 20.36 -17.48 7.56
CA MET A 11 19.85 -18.42 8.55
C MET A 11 18.57 -19.05 7.98
N ASN A 12 18.51 -20.37 7.92
CA ASN A 12 17.29 -21.04 7.47
C ASN A 12 16.17 -20.68 8.44
N ILE A 13 15.04 -20.15 7.92
CA ILE A 13 13.86 -19.75 8.69
C ILE A 13 13.40 -20.88 9.64
N GLU A 14 13.60 -22.13 9.27
CA GLU A 14 13.26 -23.29 10.10
C GLU A 14 14.09 -23.34 11.41
N ASN A 15 15.35 -22.91 11.36
CA ASN A 15 16.26 -22.93 12.51
C ASN A 15 16.09 -21.75 13.46
N ILE A 16 15.36 -20.71 13.05
CA ILE A 16 15.06 -19.55 13.87
C ILE A 16 14.09 -19.96 14.99
N LYS A 17 14.43 -19.62 16.25
CA LYS A 17 13.54 -19.78 17.41
C LYS A 17 12.87 -18.47 17.79
N SER A 18 13.61 -17.38 17.71
CA SER A 18 13.12 -16.04 18.05
C SER A 18 13.43 -15.02 16.96
N VAL A 19 12.56 -14.03 16.83
CA VAL A 19 12.73 -12.90 15.90
C VAL A 19 12.56 -11.60 16.67
N TYR A 20 13.53 -10.72 16.54
CA TYR A 20 13.50 -9.42 17.19
C TYR A 20 13.33 -8.30 16.16
N PHE A 21 12.30 -7.47 16.33
CA PHE A 21 11.95 -6.41 15.40
C PHE A 21 12.34 -5.03 15.93
N VAL A 22 13.15 -4.28 15.19
CA VAL A 22 13.46 -2.87 15.49
C VAL A 22 12.65 -1.99 14.54
N GLY A 23 11.63 -1.30 15.08
CA GLY A 23 10.59 -0.59 14.33
C GLY A 23 9.36 -1.48 14.06
N ALA A 24 8.84 -2.14 15.11
CA ALA A 24 7.79 -3.16 15.03
C ALA A 24 6.41 -2.62 14.57
N GLY A 25 6.11 -1.33 14.80
CA GLY A 25 4.80 -0.72 14.53
C GLY A 25 4.54 -0.35 13.08
N GLY A 26 5.51 -0.57 12.18
CA GLY A 26 5.29 -0.34 10.75
C GLY A 26 4.36 -1.38 10.12
N ILE A 27 3.44 -0.95 9.23
CA ILE A 27 2.48 -1.85 8.57
C ILE A 27 3.15 -3.04 7.88
N GLY A 28 4.28 -2.85 7.22
CA GLY A 28 5.01 -3.94 6.57
C GLY A 28 5.74 -4.86 7.56
N MET A 29 6.10 -4.35 8.75
CA MET A 29 6.72 -5.14 9.83
C MET A 29 5.68 -6.03 10.52
N SER A 30 4.47 -5.51 10.74
CA SER A 30 3.40 -6.24 11.40
C SER A 30 2.99 -7.52 10.66
N ALA A 31 3.04 -7.53 9.32
CA ALA A 31 2.80 -8.73 8.53
C ALA A 31 3.86 -9.81 8.78
N LEU A 32 5.14 -9.43 8.88
CA LEU A 32 6.21 -10.38 9.24
C LEU A 32 6.10 -10.87 10.69
N ILE A 33 5.75 -9.98 11.63
CA ILE A 33 5.50 -10.34 13.03
C ILE A 33 4.44 -11.44 13.09
N ARG A 34 3.28 -11.23 12.46
CA ARG A 34 2.20 -12.21 12.38
C ARG A 34 2.64 -13.51 11.70
N TYR A 35 3.43 -13.42 10.63
CA TYR A 35 3.98 -14.59 9.95
C TYR A 35 4.83 -15.43 10.89
N PHE A 36 5.77 -14.84 11.63
CA PHE A 36 6.62 -15.59 12.56
C PHE A 36 5.86 -16.11 13.77
N LEU A 37 4.89 -15.36 14.30
CA LEU A 37 3.97 -15.86 15.33
C LEU A 37 3.20 -17.09 14.84
N SER A 38 2.69 -17.07 13.60
CA SER A 38 1.98 -18.22 13.00
C SER A 38 2.88 -19.45 12.79
N LYS A 39 4.20 -19.26 12.72
CA LYS A 39 5.20 -20.33 12.68
C LYS A 39 5.65 -20.78 14.08
N GLY A 40 4.98 -20.31 15.12
CA GLY A 40 5.31 -20.66 16.52
C GLY A 40 6.64 -20.10 17.00
N LYS A 41 7.16 -19.03 16.37
CA LYS A 41 8.40 -18.38 16.81
C LYS A 41 8.10 -17.39 17.94
N LEU A 42 9.03 -17.22 18.86
CA LEU A 42 8.97 -16.11 19.80
C LEU A 42 9.25 -14.81 19.04
N VAL A 43 8.38 -13.83 19.21
CA VAL A 43 8.52 -12.52 18.55
C VAL A 43 8.57 -11.43 19.59
N ALA A 44 9.63 -10.63 19.54
CA ALA A 44 9.80 -9.44 20.38
C ALA A 44 10.25 -8.25 19.53
N GLY A 45 10.22 -7.06 20.10
CA GLY A 45 10.73 -5.89 19.39
C GLY A 45 10.50 -4.57 20.09
N TYR A 46 10.98 -3.54 19.42
CA TYR A 46 10.87 -2.15 19.81
C TYR A 46 10.09 -1.36 18.77
N ASP A 47 9.27 -0.43 19.22
CA ASP A 47 8.79 0.69 18.40
C ASP A 47 8.84 2.00 19.20
N ARG A 48 8.97 3.12 18.51
CA ARG A 48 9.06 4.43 19.18
C ARG A 48 7.73 4.89 19.80
N THR A 49 6.61 4.46 19.19
CA THR A 49 5.30 5.02 19.52
C THR A 49 4.26 3.92 19.67
N PRO A 50 3.52 3.88 20.79
CA PRO A 50 2.35 3.03 20.91
C PRO A 50 1.31 3.37 19.83
N SER A 51 0.67 2.34 19.29
CA SER A 51 -0.38 2.50 18.28
C SER A 51 -1.38 1.34 18.41
N GLU A 52 -2.58 1.51 17.87
CA GLU A 52 -3.57 0.44 17.80
C GLU A 52 -2.99 -0.83 17.14
N LEU A 53 -2.14 -0.65 16.11
CA LEU A 53 -1.48 -1.77 15.45
C LEU A 53 -0.53 -2.51 16.40
N THR A 54 0.31 -1.81 17.18
CA THR A 54 1.22 -2.46 18.14
C THR A 54 0.46 -3.11 19.30
N GLU A 55 -0.65 -2.52 19.74
CA GLU A 55 -1.54 -3.12 20.75
C GLU A 55 -2.15 -4.43 20.26
N HIS A 56 -2.61 -4.48 19.01
CA HIS A 56 -3.10 -5.71 18.40
C HIS A 56 -2.00 -6.78 18.31
N LEU A 57 -0.77 -6.41 17.90
CA LEU A 57 0.34 -7.36 17.83
C LEU A 57 0.71 -7.92 19.21
N ILE A 58 0.64 -7.11 20.26
CA ILE A 58 0.86 -7.57 21.65
C ILE A 58 -0.26 -8.55 22.04
N ALA A 59 -1.50 -8.23 21.73
CA ALA A 59 -2.62 -9.14 21.99
C ALA A 59 -2.52 -10.46 21.21
N GLU A 60 -1.88 -10.45 20.02
CA GLU A 60 -1.59 -11.62 19.20
C GLU A 60 -0.38 -12.44 19.72
N GLY A 61 0.39 -11.92 20.70
CA GLY A 61 1.48 -12.65 21.35
C GLY A 61 2.89 -12.08 21.13
N ALA A 62 3.04 -10.94 20.47
CA ALA A 62 4.34 -10.27 20.36
C ALA A 62 4.70 -9.51 21.65
N GLN A 63 5.98 -9.47 21.99
CA GLN A 63 6.49 -8.71 23.13
C GLN A 63 7.09 -7.39 22.62
N ILE A 64 6.33 -6.30 22.63
CA ILE A 64 6.78 -4.99 22.11
C ILE A 64 6.94 -4.00 23.25
N HIS A 65 8.07 -3.29 23.28
CA HIS A 65 8.32 -2.19 24.20
C HIS A 65 8.56 -0.88 23.41
N TYR A 66 8.51 0.27 24.12
CA TYR A 66 8.54 1.61 23.51
C TYR A 66 9.69 2.49 24.00
N GLU A 67 10.56 1.93 24.81
CA GLU A 67 11.76 2.59 25.32
C GLU A 67 12.99 2.00 24.64
N GLU A 68 13.84 2.85 24.05
CA GLU A 68 15.13 2.43 23.50
C GLU A 68 16.06 2.00 24.63
N ASN A 69 16.07 0.70 24.95
CA ASN A 69 16.78 0.16 26.12
C ASN A 69 17.14 -1.29 25.91
N VAL A 70 18.43 -1.57 25.76
CA VAL A 70 19.00 -2.91 25.56
C VAL A 70 18.61 -3.90 26.68
N SER A 71 18.36 -3.42 27.91
CA SER A 71 17.96 -4.28 29.02
C SER A 71 16.54 -4.85 28.87
N LEU A 72 15.72 -4.28 28.00
CA LEU A 72 14.37 -4.76 27.70
C LEU A 72 14.34 -5.86 26.63
N ILE A 73 15.47 -6.15 25.99
CA ILE A 73 15.57 -7.29 25.06
C ILE A 73 15.38 -8.60 25.86
N PRO A 74 14.35 -9.42 25.53
CA PRO A 74 14.11 -10.68 26.21
C PRO A 74 15.32 -11.63 26.13
N GLU A 75 15.57 -12.42 27.17
CA GLU A 75 16.68 -13.39 27.22
C GLU A 75 16.61 -14.39 26.05
N ASP A 76 15.40 -14.82 25.66
CA ASP A 76 15.19 -15.73 24.53
C ASP A 76 15.59 -15.12 23.17
N CYS A 77 15.77 -13.80 23.10
CA CYS A 77 16.26 -13.08 21.91
C CYS A 77 17.77 -12.79 21.97
N LYS A 78 18.51 -13.27 22.96
CA LYS A 78 19.95 -13.04 23.14
C LYS A 78 20.85 -14.18 22.65
N ASP A 79 20.27 -15.25 22.12
CA ASP A 79 21.02 -16.32 21.46
C ASP A 79 21.17 -16.02 19.96
N LYS A 80 22.36 -15.59 19.55
CA LYS A 80 22.65 -15.21 18.16
C LYS A 80 22.57 -16.35 17.15
N GLU A 81 22.65 -17.61 17.58
CA GLU A 81 22.59 -18.77 16.69
C GLU A 81 21.16 -19.09 16.27
N THR A 82 20.17 -18.61 17.01
CA THR A 82 18.74 -18.91 16.80
C THR A 82 17.84 -17.67 16.71
N THR A 83 18.41 -16.47 16.86
CA THR A 83 17.68 -15.21 16.79
C THR A 83 17.96 -14.47 15.48
N LEU A 84 16.92 -14.15 14.74
CA LEU A 84 16.97 -13.21 13.61
C LEU A 84 16.55 -11.81 14.07
N VAL A 85 17.35 -10.80 13.73
CA VAL A 85 16.99 -9.40 13.95
C VAL A 85 16.51 -8.79 12.66
N VAL A 86 15.32 -8.17 12.70
CA VAL A 86 14.70 -7.53 11.54
C VAL A 86 14.52 -6.05 11.80
N TYR A 87 14.94 -5.19 10.87
CA TYR A 87 14.77 -3.76 11.01
C TYR A 87 14.24 -3.10 9.74
N THR A 88 13.69 -1.89 9.90
CA THR A 88 13.23 -1.03 8.80
C THR A 88 14.20 0.13 8.58
N PRO A 89 14.36 0.63 7.33
CA PRO A 89 15.19 1.81 7.03
C PRO A 89 14.82 3.08 7.82
N ALA A 90 13.61 3.15 8.37
CA ALA A 90 13.17 4.27 9.20
C ALA A 90 13.87 4.36 10.55
N VAL A 91 14.52 3.27 11.01
CA VAL A 91 15.27 3.23 12.27
C VAL A 91 16.68 3.78 12.06
N PRO A 92 17.14 4.73 12.89
CA PRO A 92 18.51 5.25 12.83
C PRO A 92 19.55 4.14 13.00
N GLN A 93 20.68 4.27 12.30
CA GLN A 93 21.76 3.25 12.35
C GLN A 93 22.48 3.21 13.71
N ASP A 94 22.39 4.26 14.50
CA ASP A 94 22.94 4.41 15.86
C ASP A 94 21.94 4.01 16.95
N HIS A 95 20.77 3.50 16.61
CA HIS A 95 19.79 2.96 17.58
C HIS A 95 20.44 1.91 18.49
N ALA A 96 20.35 2.11 19.82
CA ALA A 96 21.13 1.35 20.81
C ALA A 96 20.94 -0.17 20.69
N GLU A 97 19.73 -0.66 20.49
CA GLU A 97 19.46 -2.08 20.37
C GLU A 97 20.00 -2.65 19.04
N LEU A 98 19.89 -1.90 17.94
CA LEU A 98 20.45 -2.30 16.65
C LEU A 98 21.99 -2.37 16.73
N VAL A 99 22.62 -1.40 17.41
CA VAL A 99 24.07 -1.40 17.69
C VAL A 99 24.45 -2.58 18.58
N TYR A 100 23.65 -2.89 19.62
CA TYR A 100 23.88 -4.06 20.49
C TYR A 100 23.91 -5.36 19.68
N PHE A 101 22.89 -5.62 18.85
CA PHE A 101 22.83 -6.82 18.04
C PHE A 101 23.99 -6.90 17.04
N ARG A 102 24.33 -5.79 16.41
CA ARG A 102 25.46 -5.71 15.47
C ARG A 102 26.80 -6.05 16.14
N ASN A 103 27.06 -5.45 17.30
CA ASN A 103 28.32 -5.64 18.03
C ASN A 103 28.46 -7.05 18.62
N ASN A 104 27.35 -7.75 18.85
CA ASN A 104 27.34 -9.12 19.35
C ASN A 104 27.27 -10.18 18.24
N GLY A 105 27.31 -9.76 16.95
CA GLY A 105 27.40 -10.66 15.80
C GLY A 105 26.11 -11.43 15.49
N PHE A 106 24.95 -10.82 15.76
CA PHE A 106 23.66 -11.37 15.33
C PHE A 106 23.45 -11.25 13.84
N GLU A 107 22.65 -12.14 13.26
CA GLU A 107 22.15 -11.95 11.91
C GLU A 107 21.09 -10.86 11.89
N ILE A 108 21.36 -9.78 11.13
CA ILE A 108 20.50 -8.61 11.03
C ILE A 108 20.10 -8.45 9.59
N GLN A 109 18.78 -8.44 9.32
CA GLN A 109 18.22 -8.30 7.98
C GLN A 109 17.27 -7.12 7.92
N LYS A 110 17.26 -6.43 6.77
CA LYS A 110 16.17 -5.52 6.44
C LYS A 110 14.89 -6.33 6.19
N ARG A 111 13.73 -5.73 6.47
CA ARG A 111 12.41 -6.32 6.15
C ARG A 111 12.36 -6.93 4.74
N ALA A 112 12.87 -6.19 3.75
CA ALA A 112 12.87 -6.62 2.35
C ALA A 112 13.71 -7.88 2.10
N GLN A 113 14.81 -8.07 2.83
CA GLN A 113 15.65 -9.27 2.73
C GLN A 113 14.93 -10.51 3.25
N VAL A 114 14.18 -10.35 4.36
CA VAL A 114 13.34 -11.44 4.90
C VAL A 114 12.24 -11.84 3.92
N LEU A 115 11.56 -10.86 3.31
CA LEU A 115 10.58 -11.13 2.24
C LEU A 115 11.24 -11.80 1.03
N GLY A 116 12.47 -11.40 0.68
CA GLY A 116 13.26 -12.06 -0.36
C GLY A 116 13.47 -13.54 -0.06
N THR A 117 13.88 -13.89 1.16
CA THR A 117 14.04 -15.28 1.60
C THR A 117 12.73 -16.07 1.47
N ILE A 118 11.60 -15.46 1.84
CA ILE A 118 10.27 -16.08 1.72
C ILE A 118 9.91 -16.33 0.25
N THR A 119 10.17 -15.37 -0.65
CA THR A 119 9.88 -15.53 -2.09
C THR A 119 10.80 -16.53 -2.77
N HIS A 120 12.00 -16.76 -2.29
CA HIS A 120 12.87 -17.84 -2.79
C HIS A 120 12.30 -19.24 -2.53
N SER A 121 11.54 -19.42 -1.45
CA SER A 121 10.93 -20.71 -1.08
C SER A 121 9.50 -20.89 -1.61
N SER A 122 8.97 -19.93 -2.37
CA SER A 122 7.61 -19.94 -2.91
C SER A 122 7.59 -19.32 -4.31
N LYS A 123 6.43 -19.36 -4.99
CA LYS A 123 6.21 -18.62 -6.24
C LYS A 123 5.75 -17.20 -5.90
N GLY A 124 6.70 -16.25 -5.88
CA GLY A 124 6.41 -14.85 -5.59
C GLY A 124 5.55 -14.19 -6.67
N LEU A 125 4.38 -13.69 -6.31
CA LEU A 125 3.52 -12.86 -7.14
C LEU A 125 3.65 -11.43 -6.64
N CYS A 126 4.50 -10.65 -7.31
CA CYS A 126 4.95 -9.35 -6.82
C CYS A 126 4.26 -8.21 -7.55
N VAL A 127 3.83 -7.18 -6.82
CA VAL A 127 3.23 -5.97 -7.41
C VAL A 127 4.13 -4.79 -7.12
N ALA A 128 4.79 -4.27 -8.15
CA ALA A 128 5.66 -3.11 -8.11
C ALA A 128 5.02 -1.90 -8.80
N GLY A 129 5.60 -0.73 -8.61
CA GLY A 129 5.20 0.51 -9.27
C GLY A 129 5.06 1.67 -8.32
N THR A 130 5.11 2.88 -8.81
CA THR A 130 5.00 4.10 -7.99
C THR A 130 3.64 4.21 -7.32
N HIS A 131 2.57 3.88 -8.03
CA HIS A 131 1.18 3.98 -7.57
C HIS A 131 0.43 2.66 -7.74
N GLY A 132 -0.64 2.45 -6.97
CA GLY A 132 -1.54 1.30 -7.12
C GLY A 132 -1.06 -0.01 -6.49
N LYS A 133 0.18 -0.12 -6.01
CA LYS A 133 0.76 -1.34 -5.42
C LYS A 133 -0.13 -2.01 -4.39
N THR A 134 -0.47 -1.29 -3.33
CA THR A 134 -1.25 -1.82 -2.19
C THR A 134 -2.62 -2.31 -2.61
N THR A 135 -3.32 -1.54 -3.43
CA THR A 135 -4.66 -1.92 -3.90
C THR A 135 -4.60 -3.14 -4.80
N THR A 136 -3.70 -3.13 -5.79
CA THR A 136 -3.54 -4.23 -6.76
C THR A 136 -3.09 -5.52 -6.08
N SER A 137 -2.09 -5.46 -5.17
CA SER A 137 -1.62 -6.64 -4.44
C SER A 137 -2.69 -7.21 -3.52
N THR A 138 -3.45 -6.35 -2.81
CA THR A 138 -4.54 -6.80 -1.94
C THR A 138 -5.69 -7.40 -2.75
N MET A 139 -6.00 -6.80 -3.90
CA MET A 139 -7.03 -7.32 -4.82
C MET A 139 -6.61 -8.67 -5.39
N ALA A 140 -5.38 -8.81 -5.89
CA ALA A 140 -4.85 -10.08 -6.40
C ALA A 140 -4.83 -11.15 -5.31
N ALA A 141 -4.40 -10.79 -4.10
CA ALA A 141 -4.43 -11.69 -2.95
C ALA A 141 -5.86 -12.15 -2.61
N HIS A 142 -6.84 -11.24 -2.65
CA HIS A 142 -8.24 -11.58 -2.42
C HIS A 142 -8.78 -12.54 -3.49
N LEU A 143 -8.52 -12.28 -4.77
CA LEU A 143 -8.95 -13.13 -5.88
C LEU A 143 -8.39 -14.56 -5.74
N LEU A 144 -7.10 -14.68 -5.47
CA LEU A 144 -6.43 -15.97 -5.29
C LEU A 144 -6.88 -16.68 -4.02
N TYR A 145 -6.96 -15.96 -2.90
CA TYR A 145 -7.34 -16.54 -1.61
C TYR A 145 -8.77 -17.06 -1.58
N GLN A 146 -9.68 -16.43 -2.34
CA GLN A 146 -11.07 -16.85 -2.51
C GLN A 146 -11.27 -17.91 -3.62
N SER A 147 -10.22 -18.23 -4.37
CA SER A 147 -10.21 -19.28 -5.39
C SER A 147 -9.66 -20.60 -4.83
N HIS A 148 -9.78 -21.66 -5.61
CA HIS A 148 -9.16 -22.95 -5.29
C HIS A 148 -7.62 -22.91 -5.30
N VAL A 149 -7.02 -21.87 -5.90
CA VAL A 149 -5.56 -21.69 -5.99
C VAL A 149 -4.96 -21.34 -4.64
N GLY A 150 -5.61 -20.48 -3.88
CA GLY A 150 -5.10 -19.96 -2.61
C GLY A 150 -3.84 -19.12 -2.75
N CYS A 151 -3.44 -18.46 -1.68
CA CYS A 151 -2.13 -17.80 -1.55
C CYS A 151 -1.80 -17.47 -0.10
N THR A 152 -0.52 -17.36 0.22
CA THR A 152 -0.03 -16.54 1.33
C THR A 152 0.12 -15.12 0.81
N ALA A 153 -0.15 -14.08 1.63
CA ALA A 153 0.01 -12.69 1.17
C ALA A 153 0.53 -11.78 2.27
N PHE A 154 1.54 -10.98 1.92
CA PHE A 154 2.06 -9.88 2.73
C PHE A 154 1.60 -8.56 2.11
N LEU A 155 0.60 -7.94 2.74
CA LEU A 155 -0.09 -6.77 2.20
C LEU A 155 0.48 -5.47 2.76
N GLY A 156 0.51 -4.42 1.96
CA GLY A 156 0.95 -3.08 2.34
C GLY A 156 -0.08 -2.29 3.16
N GLY A 157 -1.26 -2.87 3.43
CA GLY A 157 -2.34 -2.27 4.23
C GLY A 157 -3.25 -3.33 4.81
N ILE A 158 -4.11 -2.95 5.75
CA ILE A 158 -5.10 -3.85 6.33
C ILE A 158 -6.22 -4.09 5.32
N SER A 159 -6.41 -5.34 4.93
CA SER A 159 -7.52 -5.73 4.06
C SER A 159 -8.84 -5.66 4.81
N LYS A 160 -9.83 -4.96 4.26
CA LYS A 160 -11.18 -4.86 4.86
C LYS A 160 -11.96 -6.16 4.81
N ASN A 161 -11.61 -7.07 3.91
CA ASN A 161 -12.21 -8.40 3.85
C ASN A 161 -11.79 -9.29 5.03
N TYR A 162 -10.57 -9.09 5.54
CA TYR A 162 -9.95 -10.03 6.48
C TYR A 162 -9.52 -9.40 7.80
N GLY A 163 -9.55 -8.06 7.94
CA GLY A 163 -9.11 -7.34 9.14
C GLY A 163 -7.61 -7.49 9.44
N THR A 164 -6.80 -7.86 8.45
CA THR A 164 -5.36 -8.13 8.61
C THR A 164 -4.59 -7.77 7.34
N ASN A 165 -3.29 -7.69 7.46
CA ASN A 165 -2.35 -7.52 6.34
C ASN A 165 -1.51 -8.78 6.07
N LEU A 166 -1.86 -9.90 6.68
CA LEU A 166 -1.27 -11.21 6.40
C LEU A 166 -2.38 -12.22 6.09
N LEU A 167 -2.31 -12.87 4.95
CA LEU A 167 -3.10 -14.07 4.65
C LEU A 167 -2.17 -15.27 4.62
N LEU A 168 -2.62 -16.40 5.12
CA LEU A 168 -1.84 -17.63 5.19
C LEU A 168 -2.56 -18.76 4.46
N SER A 169 -1.85 -19.43 3.58
CA SER A 169 -2.26 -20.71 3.00
C SER A 169 -1.30 -21.83 3.42
N GLN A 170 -1.82 -22.97 3.78
CA GLN A 170 -1.01 -24.14 4.13
C GLN A 170 -0.60 -24.97 2.92
N SER A 171 -1.27 -24.83 1.80
CA SER A 171 -1.13 -25.71 0.62
C SER A 171 -0.72 -24.97 -0.66
N SER A 172 -0.98 -23.68 -0.76
CA SER A 172 -0.66 -22.92 -1.97
C SER A 172 0.83 -22.64 -2.08
N PRO A 173 1.43 -22.82 -3.27
CA PRO A 173 2.83 -22.45 -3.51
C PRO A 173 3.00 -20.95 -3.73
N TYR A 174 1.94 -20.17 -3.83
CA TYR A 174 1.97 -18.75 -4.19
C TYR A 174 2.07 -17.84 -2.99
N THR A 175 2.91 -16.80 -3.11
CA THR A 175 3.03 -15.73 -2.11
C THR A 175 2.86 -14.38 -2.80
N VAL A 176 1.78 -13.66 -2.48
CA VAL A 176 1.53 -12.31 -3.00
C VAL A 176 2.28 -11.30 -2.12
N ILE A 177 3.05 -10.41 -2.75
CA ILE A 177 3.88 -9.41 -2.05
C ILE A 177 3.80 -8.06 -2.76
N GLU A 178 3.63 -7.00 -1.99
CA GLU A 178 3.88 -5.65 -2.45
C GLU A 178 5.39 -5.41 -2.59
N ALA A 179 5.86 -5.19 -3.81
CA ALA A 179 7.25 -4.98 -4.16
C ALA A 179 7.58 -3.49 -4.09
N ASP A 180 8.11 -3.07 -2.94
CA ASP A 180 8.39 -1.67 -2.62
C ASP A 180 9.69 -1.22 -3.29
N GLU A 181 9.63 -0.18 -4.13
CA GLU A 181 10.78 0.42 -4.79
C GLU A 181 11.63 1.29 -3.85
N PHE A 182 11.05 1.76 -2.74
CA PHE A 182 11.78 2.57 -1.77
C PHE A 182 13.06 1.87 -1.31
N ASP A 183 14.20 2.59 -1.31
CA ASP A 183 15.53 2.07 -0.96
C ASP A 183 15.91 0.80 -1.77
N ARG A 184 15.38 0.65 -2.98
CA ARG A 184 15.57 -0.54 -3.84
C ARG A 184 15.20 -1.85 -3.15
N SER A 185 14.25 -1.80 -2.22
CA SER A 185 13.81 -2.96 -1.44
C SER A 185 13.33 -4.12 -2.31
N PHE A 186 12.69 -3.84 -3.44
CA PHE A 186 12.20 -4.87 -4.38
C PHE A 186 13.33 -5.67 -5.07
N HIS A 187 14.58 -5.22 -5.04
CA HIS A 187 15.72 -5.97 -5.59
C HIS A 187 16.09 -7.22 -4.76
N TRP A 188 15.58 -7.34 -3.55
CA TRP A 188 15.78 -8.53 -2.73
C TRP A 188 14.80 -9.66 -3.07
N LEU A 189 13.71 -9.34 -3.78
CA LEU A 189 12.67 -10.32 -4.11
C LEU A 189 13.11 -11.25 -5.23
N SER A 190 12.43 -12.41 -5.33
CA SER A 190 12.58 -13.39 -6.39
C SER A 190 11.20 -13.64 -7.03
N PRO A 191 10.71 -12.72 -7.89
CA PRO A 191 9.38 -12.83 -8.46
C PRO A 191 9.26 -14.04 -9.40
N TYR A 192 8.22 -14.85 -9.24
CA TYR A 192 7.77 -15.78 -10.26
C TYR A 192 6.95 -15.04 -11.33
N MET A 193 5.99 -14.22 -10.88
CA MET A 193 5.31 -13.25 -11.73
C MET A 193 5.35 -11.87 -11.10
N SER A 194 5.38 -10.84 -11.92
CA SER A 194 5.33 -9.47 -11.43
C SER A 194 4.39 -8.60 -12.24
N VAL A 195 3.68 -7.71 -11.53
CA VAL A 195 2.97 -6.56 -12.11
C VAL A 195 3.84 -5.32 -11.91
N ILE A 196 3.91 -4.44 -12.93
CA ILE A 196 4.40 -3.07 -12.78
C ILE A 196 3.25 -2.12 -13.14
N THR A 197 2.79 -1.34 -12.16
CA THR A 197 1.58 -0.50 -12.29
C THR A 197 1.88 0.88 -12.84
N ALA A 198 2.99 1.48 -12.44
CA ALA A 198 3.43 2.82 -12.83
C ALA A 198 4.94 2.96 -12.56
N THR A 199 5.60 3.89 -13.25
CA THR A 199 7.02 4.23 -13.04
C THR A 199 7.24 5.74 -13.02
N ASP A 200 6.23 6.51 -12.58
CA ASP A 200 6.37 7.95 -12.38
C ASP A 200 7.46 8.23 -11.36
N PRO A 201 8.33 9.22 -11.59
CA PRO A 201 9.45 9.49 -10.70
C PRO A 201 8.99 9.81 -9.28
N ASP A 202 9.49 9.03 -8.32
CA ASP A 202 9.32 9.27 -6.88
C ASP A 202 10.63 8.97 -6.15
N HIS A 203 10.74 9.36 -4.90
CA HIS A 203 11.92 9.11 -4.06
C HIS A 203 13.24 9.58 -4.69
N LEU A 204 13.23 10.73 -5.39
CA LEU A 204 14.42 11.27 -6.04
C LEU A 204 15.53 11.68 -5.05
N ASP A 205 15.21 11.87 -3.78
CA ASP A 205 16.17 12.00 -2.68
C ASP A 205 17.05 10.75 -2.51
N ILE A 206 16.55 9.56 -2.89
CA ILE A 206 17.25 8.28 -2.82
C ILE A 206 17.86 7.90 -4.17
N TYR A 207 17.12 8.14 -5.26
CA TYR A 207 17.53 7.72 -6.60
C TYR A 207 18.42 8.75 -7.30
N GLY A 208 18.30 10.02 -6.96
CA GLY A 208 19.05 11.13 -7.53
C GLY A 208 18.48 11.62 -8.86
N THR A 209 18.15 10.76 -9.80
CA THR A 209 17.60 11.11 -11.12
C THR A 209 16.46 10.15 -11.53
N GLU A 210 15.63 10.61 -12.47
CA GLU A 210 14.58 9.80 -13.09
C GLU A 210 15.16 8.59 -13.83
N GLU A 211 16.29 8.75 -14.53
CA GLU A 211 16.95 7.67 -15.24
C GLU A 211 17.42 6.57 -14.28
N ALA A 212 17.95 6.94 -13.11
CA ALA A 212 18.36 5.97 -12.08
C ALA A 212 17.16 5.26 -11.45
N TYR A 213 16.03 5.95 -11.34
CA TYR A 213 14.77 5.36 -10.91
C TYR A 213 14.25 4.31 -11.90
N LEU A 214 14.16 4.66 -13.19
CA LEU A 214 13.76 3.75 -14.26
C LEU A 214 14.74 2.57 -14.43
N GLU A 215 16.04 2.81 -14.30
CA GLU A 215 17.06 1.74 -14.34
C GLU A 215 16.87 0.75 -13.19
N SER A 216 16.44 1.21 -12.02
CA SER A 216 16.11 0.34 -10.90
C SER A 216 14.94 -0.60 -11.21
N PHE A 217 13.89 -0.10 -11.87
CA PHE A 217 12.80 -0.94 -12.37
C PHE A 217 13.25 -1.89 -13.47
N ARG A 218 14.09 -1.41 -14.38
CA ARG A 218 14.67 -2.27 -15.44
C ARG A 218 15.45 -3.43 -14.82
N HIS A 219 16.31 -3.14 -13.84
CA HIS A 219 17.02 -4.18 -13.08
C HIS A 219 16.05 -5.14 -12.38
N TYR A 220 14.99 -4.63 -11.75
CA TYR A 220 13.98 -5.47 -11.10
C TYR A 220 13.35 -6.48 -12.07
N THR A 221 13.13 -6.12 -13.35
CA THR A 221 12.57 -7.06 -14.33
C THR A 221 13.50 -8.23 -14.63
N THR A 222 14.82 -8.08 -14.42
CA THR A 222 15.81 -9.18 -14.60
C THR A 222 15.68 -10.26 -13.51
N LEU A 223 15.00 -9.95 -12.38
CA LEU A 223 14.85 -10.87 -11.25
C LEU A 223 13.68 -11.83 -11.43
N ILE A 224 12.81 -11.61 -12.43
CA ILE A 224 11.66 -12.48 -12.70
C ILE A 224 12.16 -13.84 -13.19
N GLN A 225 11.67 -14.89 -12.55
CA GLN A 225 12.12 -16.26 -12.79
C GLN A 225 11.65 -16.80 -14.15
N PRO A 226 12.47 -17.61 -14.84
CA PRO A 226 12.08 -18.31 -16.05
C PRO A 226 10.81 -19.16 -15.83
N GLY A 227 9.92 -19.16 -16.80
CA GLY A 227 8.61 -19.82 -16.72
C GLY A 227 7.53 -18.97 -16.06
N GLY A 228 7.89 -17.81 -15.54
CA GLY A 228 6.96 -16.81 -15.03
C GLY A 228 6.54 -15.77 -16.05
N ALA A 229 6.04 -14.62 -15.56
CA ALA A 229 5.57 -13.54 -16.42
C ALA A 229 5.78 -12.15 -15.80
N LEU A 230 5.94 -11.15 -16.67
CA LEU A 230 5.78 -9.74 -16.37
C LEU A 230 4.46 -9.25 -16.95
N ILE A 231 3.66 -8.56 -16.15
CA ILE A 231 2.43 -7.87 -16.56
C ILE A 231 2.71 -6.37 -16.35
N ILE A 232 2.86 -5.61 -17.42
CA ILE A 232 3.27 -4.20 -17.34
C ILE A 232 2.18 -3.29 -17.90
N HIS A 233 1.94 -2.15 -17.23
CA HIS A 233 0.99 -1.16 -17.74
C HIS A 233 1.50 -0.61 -19.09
N LYS A 234 0.62 -0.53 -20.08
CA LYS A 234 0.96 -0.21 -21.48
C LYS A 234 1.64 1.15 -21.64
N ASP A 235 1.26 2.13 -20.83
CA ASP A 235 1.77 3.50 -20.91
C ASP A 235 3.15 3.70 -20.26
N ILE A 236 3.70 2.65 -19.66
CA ILE A 236 5.03 2.71 -19.06
C ILE A 236 6.09 2.68 -20.16
N ALA A 237 6.92 3.73 -20.22
CA ALA A 237 7.99 3.84 -21.19
C ALA A 237 9.19 2.89 -20.92
N LEU A 238 9.17 2.14 -19.84
CA LEU A 238 10.21 1.18 -19.46
C LEU A 238 10.32 0.05 -20.49
N LYS A 239 11.51 -0.15 -21.04
CA LYS A 239 11.84 -1.37 -21.78
C LYS A 239 12.32 -2.43 -20.78
N PRO A 240 11.53 -3.48 -20.50
CA PRO A 240 11.93 -4.50 -19.54
C PRO A 240 13.11 -5.34 -20.06
N ASP A 241 13.93 -5.83 -19.13
CA ASP A 241 15.08 -6.69 -19.38
C ASP A 241 14.84 -8.06 -18.71
N VAL A 242 13.89 -8.82 -19.24
CA VAL A 242 13.47 -10.10 -18.68
C VAL A 242 14.35 -11.26 -19.14
N GLN A 243 14.48 -12.27 -18.28
CA GLN A 243 15.21 -13.50 -18.62
C GLN A 243 14.51 -14.30 -19.71
N SER A 244 15.28 -15.14 -20.42
CA SER A 244 14.71 -16.08 -21.37
C SER A 244 13.68 -17.00 -20.69
N GLY A 245 12.52 -17.20 -21.34
CA GLY A 245 11.42 -17.98 -20.81
C GLY A 245 10.43 -17.22 -19.92
N VAL A 246 10.65 -15.92 -19.69
CA VAL A 246 9.67 -15.03 -19.05
C VAL A 246 8.76 -14.45 -20.13
N LYS A 247 7.44 -14.59 -19.95
CA LYS A 247 6.44 -13.97 -20.82
C LYS A 247 6.21 -12.52 -20.42
N VAL A 248 6.00 -11.63 -21.39
CA VAL A 248 5.64 -10.24 -21.12
C VAL A 248 4.25 -9.98 -21.67
N TYR A 249 3.38 -9.48 -20.81
CA TYR A 249 2.02 -9.07 -21.13
C TYR A 249 1.83 -7.60 -20.81
N THR A 250 1.00 -6.94 -21.59
CA THR A 250 0.58 -5.56 -21.35
C THR A 250 -0.83 -5.52 -20.78
N TYR A 251 -1.12 -4.51 -19.97
CA TYR A 251 -2.47 -4.22 -19.55
C TYR A 251 -2.73 -2.72 -19.52
N ALA A 252 -3.96 -2.33 -19.70
CA ALA A 252 -4.45 -0.96 -19.48
C ALA A 252 -5.96 -1.00 -19.31
N ARG A 253 -6.59 0.18 -19.18
CA ARG A 253 -8.02 0.30 -19.00
C ARG A 253 -8.82 -0.30 -20.16
N THR A 254 -8.44 0.00 -21.42
CA THR A 254 -9.19 -0.38 -22.63
C THR A 254 -8.34 -0.98 -23.72
N GLU A 255 -7.09 -1.29 -23.46
CA GLU A 255 -6.12 -1.82 -24.42
C GLU A 255 -5.07 -2.71 -23.72
N GLY A 256 -4.28 -3.42 -24.54
CA GLY A 256 -3.29 -4.39 -24.07
C GLY A 256 -3.83 -5.82 -24.09
N ASP A 257 -3.00 -6.75 -23.67
CA ASP A 257 -3.35 -8.17 -23.60
C ASP A 257 -4.47 -8.40 -22.57
N PHE A 258 -4.49 -7.61 -21.50
CA PHE A 258 -5.56 -7.59 -20.49
C PHE A 258 -6.17 -6.21 -20.44
N HIS A 259 -7.46 -6.10 -20.71
CA HIS A 259 -8.18 -4.83 -20.71
C HIS A 259 -9.66 -4.99 -20.38
N ALA A 260 -10.31 -3.87 -20.09
CA ALA A 260 -11.75 -3.81 -19.86
C ALA A 260 -12.51 -3.40 -21.12
N GLU A 261 -13.64 -4.03 -21.34
CA GLU A 261 -14.66 -3.59 -22.28
C GLU A 261 -15.98 -3.33 -21.57
N ASN A 262 -16.96 -2.75 -22.26
CA ASN A 262 -18.31 -2.49 -21.75
C ASN A 262 -18.33 -1.85 -20.34
N ILE A 263 -17.46 -0.87 -20.12
CA ILE A 263 -17.34 -0.16 -18.83
C ILE A 263 -18.61 0.63 -18.58
N ARG A 264 -19.28 0.35 -17.44
CA ARG A 264 -20.51 1.02 -17.00
C ARG A 264 -20.27 1.58 -15.60
N ILE A 265 -20.37 2.90 -15.47
CA ILE A 265 -20.15 3.64 -14.21
C ILE A 265 -21.41 4.41 -13.88
N GLY A 266 -21.93 4.27 -12.67
CA GLY A 266 -23.07 5.02 -12.18
C GLY A 266 -23.71 4.41 -10.95
N ASN A 267 -24.52 5.17 -10.25
CA ASN A 267 -25.23 4.75 -9.02
C ASN A 267 -24.33 4.16 -7.95
N GLY A 268 -23.07 4.63 -7.86
CA GLY A 268 -22.10 4.12 -6.91
C GLY A 268 -21.53 2.73 -7.25
N GLU A 269 -21.68 2.26 -8.48
CA GLU A 269 -21.20 0.95 -8.94
C GLU A 269 -20.40 1.07 -10.24
N ILE A 270 -19.51 0.11 -10.47
CA ILE A 270 -18.78 -0.07 -11.73
C ILE A 270 -18.90 -1.52 -12.15
N PHE A 271 -19.33 -1.73 -13.40
CA PHE A 271 -19.33 -3.04 -14.06
C PHE A 271 -18.44 -2.98 -15.31
N ILE A 272 -17.73 -4.07 -15.56
CA ILE A 272 -16.83 -4.22 -16.70
C ILE A 272 -16.89 -5.64 -17.26
N ASP A 273 -16.44 -5.78 -18.51
CA ASP A 273 -16.03 -7.06 -19.04
C ASP A 273 -14.49 -7.13 -18.99
N PHE A 274 -13.94 -8.22 -18.45
CA PHE A 274 -12.50 -8.49 -18.46
C PHE A 274 -12.16 -9.28 -19.72
N VAL A 275 -11.21 -8.80 -20.50
CA VAL A 275 -10.70 -9.44 -21.72
C VAL A 275 -9.26 -9.85 -21.49
N ALA A 276 -8.95 -11.11 -21.74
CA ALA A 276 -7.63 -11.72 -21.70
C ALA A 276 -7.32 -12.37 -23.05
N PRO A 277 -6.08 -12.75 -23.35
CA PRO A 277 -5.70 -13.36 -24.63
C PRO A 277 -6.48 -14.63 -25.01
N ASP A 278 -7.00 -15.34 -24.03
CA ASP A 278 -7.65 -16.66 -24.18
C ASP A 278 -9.06 -16.75 -23.59
N THR A 279 -9.53 -15.70 -22.89
CA THR A 279 -10.88 -15.68 -22.30
C THR A 279 -11.49 -14.28 -22.23
N ARG A 280 -12.81 -14.27 -22.00
CA ARG A 280 -13.57 -13.06 -21.70
C ARG A 280 -14.56 -13.36 -20.58
N ILE A 281 -14.48 -12.57 -19.51
CA ILE A 281 -15.40 -12.66 -18.39
C ILE A 281 -16.32 -11.44 -18.43
N ASN A 282 -17.61 -11.68 -18.66
CA ASN A 282 -18.57 -10.60 -18.81
C ASN A 282 -19.17 -10.17 -17.48
N ASP A 283 -19.53 -8.90 -17.37
CA ASP A 283 -20.39 -8.35 -16.32
C ASP A 283 -19.79 -8.54 -14.91
N ILE A 284 -18.53 -8.15 -14.76
CA ILE A 284 -17.83 -8.15 -13.47
C ILE A 284 -18.17 -6.87 -12.72
N GLN A 285 -18.70 -6.99 -11.51
CA GLN A 285 -18.85 -5.89 -10.58
C GLN A 285 -17.53 -5.64 -9.84
N LEU A 286 -17.05 -4.40 -9.83
CA LEU A 286 -15.93 -4.03 -8.97
C LEU A 286 -16.43 -3.78 -7.55
N GLY A 287 -15.95 -4.56 -6.58
CA GLY A 287 -16.39 -4.46 -5.18
C GLY A 287 -16.08 -3.09 -4.55
N VAL A 288 -14.98 -2.44 -4.96
CA VAL A 288 -14.68 -1.03 -4.64
C VAL A 288 -14.78 -0.23 -5.94
N PRO A 289 -15.90 0.46 -6.17
CA PRO A 289 -16.21 1.11 -7.44
C PRO A 289 -15.50 2.46 -7.57
N VAL A 290 -14.19 2.42 -7.81
CA VAL A 290 -13.33 3.59 -8.06
C VAL A 290 -12.76 3.47 -9.45
N SER A 291 -12.76 4.56 -10.22
CA SER A 291 -12.35 4.54 -11.63
C SER A 291 -10.95 3.96 -11.84
N ILE A 292 -10.00 4.28 -10.96
CA ILE A 292 -8.63 3.72 -11.01
C ILE A 292 -8.61 2.21 -10.71
N ASN A 293 -9.61 1.68 -10.02
CA ASN A 293 -9.69 0.25 -9.74
C ASN A 293 -10.08 -0.58 -10.97
N ILE A 294 -10.48 0.04 -12.08
CA ILE A 294 -10.59 -0.68 -13.35
C ILE A 294 -9.20 -1.18 -13.75
N GLU A 295 -8.20 -0.32 -13.76
CA GLU A 295 -6.80 -0.69 -14.12
C GLU A 295 -6.15 -1.59 -13.07
N ASN A 296 -6.29 -1.26 -11.78
CA ASN A 296 -5.83 -2.13 -10.69
C ASN A 296 -6.46 -3.52 -10.79
N GLY A 297 -7.76 -3.58 -11.16
CA GLY A 297 -8.51 -4.80 -11.37
C GLY A 297 -8.01 -5.60 -12.56
N MET A 298 -7.67 -4.95 -13.69
CA MET A 298 -7.07 -5.64 -14.84
C MET A 298 -5.80 -6.37 -14.44
N ALA A 299 -4.89 -5.69 -13.74
CA ALA A 299 -3.64 -6.28 -13.27
C ALA A 299 -3.87 -7.43 -12.28
N ALA A 300 -4.77 -7.25 -11.31
CA ALA A 300 -5.08 -8.27 -10.31
C ALA A 300 -5.76 -9.51 -10.91
N MET A 301 -6.73 -9.31 -11.81
CA MET A 301 -7.41 -10.41 -12.52
C MET A 301 -6.46 -11.12 -13.48
N ALA A 302 -5.56 -10.40 -14.16
CA ALA A 302 -4.52 -11.01 -14.99
C ALA A 302 -3.62 -11.93 -14.16
N LEU A 303 -3.16 -11.50 -12.97
CA LEU A 303 -2.40 -12.36 -12.06
C LEU A 303 -3.20 -13.60 -11.64
N ALA A 304 -4.45 -13.44 -11.25
CA ALA A 304 -5.30 -14.55 -10.81
C ALA A 304 -5.55 -15.55 -11.95
N HIS A 305 -5.89 -15.04 -13.15
CA HIS A 305 -6.14 -15.83 -14.35
C HIS A 305 -4.90 -16.63 -14.78
N LEU A 306 -3.74 -15.98 -14.89
CA LEU A 306 -2.50 -16.66 -15.29
C LEU A 306 -2.03 -17.72 -14.28
N ASN A 307 -2.50 -17.67 -13.04
CA ASN A 307 -2.23 -18.67 -12.01
C ASN A 307 -3.37 -19.67 -11.80
N GLY A 308 -4.37 -19.68 -12.69
CA GLY A 308 -5.37 -20.74 -12.80
C GLY A 308 -6.67 -20.53 -12.03
N ALA A 309 -6.95 -19.33 -11.50
CA ALA A 309 -8.27 -19.02 -10.97
C ALA A 309 -9.31 -19.08 -12.11
N THR A 310 -10.45 -19.70 -11.85
CA THR A 310 -11.52 -19.83 -12.87
C THR A 310 -12.27 -18.51 -13.08
N ASP A 311 -12.94 -18.38 -14.21
CA ASP A 311 -13.72 -17.18 -14.55
C ASP A 311 -14.79 -16.87 -13.50
N GLU A 312 -15.48 -17.87 -12.98
CA GLU A 312 -16.49 -17.75 -11.93
C GLU A 312 -15.88 -17.30 -10.59
N GLU A 313 -14.70 -17.85 -10.26
CA GLU A 313 -13.98 -17.45 -9.04
C GLU A 313 -13.53 -16.00 -9.13
N ILE A 314 -12.97 -15.57 -10.25
CA ILE A 314 -12.56 -14.19 -10.51
C ILE A 314 -13.76 -13.24 -10.39
N LYS A 315 -14.86 -13.54 -11.08
CA LYS A 315 -16.09 -12.72 -11.08
C LYS A 315 -16.66 -12.56 -9.68
N ARG A 316 -16.84 -13.67 -8.97
CA ARG A 316 -17.39 -13.69 -7.60
C ARG A 316 -16.49 -12.95 -6.62
N SER A 317 -15.19 -13.20 -6.69
CA SER A 317 -14.24 -12.63 -5.75
C SER A 317 -14.05 -11.13 -5.99
N MET A 318 -14.05 -10.69 -7.24
CA MET A 318 -13.98 -9.25 -7.54
C MET A 318 -15.19 -8.50 -6.97
N ALA A 319 -16.39 -9.03 -7.09
CA ALA A 319 -17.60 -8.43 -6.53
C ALA A 319 -17.58 -8.36 -4.98
N SER A 320 -16.91 -9.30 -4.32
CA SER A 320 -16.81 -9.35 -2.86
C SER A 320 -15.62 -8.57 -2.28
N PHE A 321 -14.75 -8.00 -3.09
CA PHE A 321 -13.61 -7.20 -2.64
C PHE A 321 -14.08 -5.92 -1.94
N ARG A 322 -13.60 -5.68 -0.73
CA ARG A 322 -14.00 -4.52 0.10
C ARG A 322 -12.93 -3.45 0.22
N GLY A 323 -11.75 -3.67 -0.39
CA GLY A 323 -10.66 -2.70 -0.38
C GLY A 323 -9.70 -2.85 0.79
N VAL A 324 -8.94 -1.79 0.98
CA VAL A 324 -7.91 -1.64 2.01
C VAL A 324 -8.28 -0.44 2.88
N ASP A 325 -8.03 -0.55 4.18
CA ASP A 325 -8.25 0.59 5.08
C ASP A 325 -7.50 1.82 4.58
N ARG A 326 -8.16 2.98 4.64
CA ARG A 326 -7.62 4.27 4.22
C ARG A 326 -7.30 4.39 2.72
N ARG A 327 -7.81 3.49 1.86
CA ARG A 327 -7.66 3.58 0.39
C ARG A 327 -9.03 3.65 -0.27
N PHE A 328 -9.50 4.88 -0.55
CA PHE A 328 -10.86 5.17 -1.04
C PHE A 328 -11.91 4.39 -0.23
N ASP A 329 -11.80 4.53 1.07
CA ASP A 329 -12.47 3.69 2.06
C ASP A 329 -13.83 4.27 2.44
N PHE A 330 -14.91 3.68 1.93
CA PHE A 330 -16.27 4.06 2.29
C PHE A 330 -16.57 3.74 3.75
N LYS A 331 -16.77 4.79 4.54
CA LYS A 331 -17.21 4.72 5.95
C LYS A 331 -18.73 4.76 6.06
N ILE A 332 -19.39 5.54 5.20
CA ILE A 332 -20.86 5.59 5.05
C ILE A 332 -21.17 5.60 3.55
N LYS A 333 -22.12 4.76 3.14
CA LYS A 333 -22.64 4.75 1.78
C LYS A 333 -24.14 4.50 1.82
N ASN A 334 -24.93 5.57 1.79
CA ASN A 334 -26.39 5.51 1.73
C ASN A 334 -26.96 6.70 0.91
N ASP A 335 -28.26 6.76 0.74
CA ASP A 335 -28.91 7.78 -0.08
C ASP A 335 -28.82 9.20 0.51
N LYS A 336 -28.64 9.32 1.83
CA LYS A 336 -28.60 10.61 2.55
C LYS A 336 -27.18 11.20 2.49
N VAL A 337 -26.18 10.41 2.79
CA VAL A 337 -24.79 10.86 2.88
C VAL A 337 -23.84 9.76 2.45
N VAL A 338 -22.79 10.18 1.75
CA VAL A 338 -21.64 9.34 1.44
C VAL A 338 -20.42 9.92 2.15
N PHE A 339 -19.72 9.10 2.90
CA PHE A 339 -18.46 9.49 3.53
C PHE A 339 -17.39 8.46 3.26
N LEU A 340 -16.23 8.94 2.80
CA LEU A 340 -15.07 8.10 2.55
C LEU A 340 -13.78 8.75 3.06
N SER A 341 -12.80 7.92 3.36
CA SER A 341 -11.45 8.33 3.76
C SER A 341 -10.45 7.81 2.76
N ASP A 342 -9.50 8.66 2.33
CA ASP A 342 -8.46 8.28 1.41
C ASP A 342 -7.08 8.77 1.89
N TYR A 343 -6.11 7.88 1.79
CA TYR A 343 -4.71 8.15 2.13
C TYR A 343 -3.99 9.07 1.13
N ALA A 344 -4.65 9.42 0.02
CA ALA A 344 -4.10 10.27 -1.04
C ALA A 344 -3.45 11.53 -0.45
N HIS A 345 -2.16 11.71 -0.72
CA HIS A 345 -1.32 12.77 -0.16
C HIS A 345 -0.33 13.37 -1.16
N HIS A 346 -0.40 12.93 -2.42
CA HIS A 346 0.29 13.52 -3.57
C HIS A 346 -0.75 14.12 -4.53
N PRO A 347 -0.45 15.23 -5.26
CA PRO A 347 -1.42 15.87 -6.14
C PRO A 347 -2.08 14.92 -7.15
N ALA A 348 -1.30 14.04 -7.77
CA ALA A 348 -1.82 13.07 -8.75
C ALA A 348 -2.81 12.08 -8.10
N GLU A 349 -2.53 11.58 -6.89
CA GLU A 349 -3.43 10.70 -6.15
C GLU A 349 -4.73 11.41 -5.80
N ILE A 350 -4.63 12.67 -5.31
CA ILE A 350 -5.81 13.50 -4.98
C ILE A 350 -6.66 13.75 -6.22
N ALA A 351 -6.04 14.10 -7.35
CA ALA A 351 -6.77 14.32 -8.61
C ALA A 351 -7.53 13.06 -9.03
N GLN A 352 -6.93 11.88 -8.90
CA GLN A 352 -7.58 10.61 -9.22
C GLN A 352 -8.73 10.29 -8.27
N SER A 353 -8.56 10.51 -6.95
CA SER A 353 -9.62 10.29 -5.96
C SER A 353 -10.78 11.23 -6.19
N VAL A 354 -10.51 12.52 -6.44
CA VAL A 354 -11.55 13.53 -6.73
C VAL A 354 -12.28 13.20 -8.03
N LYS A 355 -11.57 12.82 -9.09
CA LYS A 355 -12.18 12.40 -10.34
C LYS A 355 -13.08 11.18 -10.14
N SER A 356 -12.59 10.18 -9.42
CA SER A 356 -13.34 8.94 -9.18
C SER A 356 -14.64 9.20 -8.42
N ILE A 357 -14.59 10.03 -7.37
CA ILE A 357 -15.80 10.34 -6.59
C ILE A 357 -16.78 11.20 -7.40
N ARG A 358 -16.28 12.09 -8.28
CA ARG A 358 -17.10 12.87 -9.19
C ARG A 358 -17.80 11.99 -10.23
N ASP A 359 -17.11 11.01 -10.80
CA ASP A 359 -17.68 10.05 -11.76
C ASP A 359 -18.82 9.21 -11.13
N LEU A 360 -18.69 8.87 -9.84
CA LEU A 360 -19.70 8.09 -9.10
C LEU A 360 -20.91 8.92 -8.69
N TYR A 361 -20.73 10.20 -8.38
CA TYR A 361 -21.74 11.08 -7.77
C TYR A 361 -21.81 12.43 -8.48
N GLN A 362 -22.15 12.40 -9.80
CA GLN A 362 -22.09 13.55 -10.70
C GLN A 362 -22.96 14.72 -10.25
N ASP A 363 -24.13 14.45 -9.66
CA ASP A 363 -25.14 15.45 -9.30
C ASP A 363 -25.10 15.87 -7.81
N LYS A 364 -24.11 15.35 -7.03
CA LYS A 364 -23.99 15.65 -5.60
C LYS A 364 -22.88 16.66 -5.33
N LYS A 365 -23.08 17.50 -4.31
CA LYS A 365 -22.03 18.38 -3.79
C LYS A 365 -20.96 17.56 -3.10
N ILE A 366 -19.71 17.70 -3.53
CA ILE A 366 -18.56 16.98 -2.97
C ILE A 366 -17.73 17.97 -2.13
N THR A 367 -17.63 17.66 -0.83
CA THR A 367 -16.81 18.38 0.14
C THR A 367 -15.59 17.55 0.50
N ALA A 368 -14.39 18.14 0.49
CA ALA A 368 -13.20 17.49 1.00
C ALA A 368 -12.67 18.16 2.25
N ILE A 369 -12.16 17.35 3.18
CA ILE A 369 -11.25 17.79 4.26
C ILE A 369 -9.86 17.31 3.87
N PHE A 370 -8.93 18.24 3.64
CA PHE A 370 -7.57 17.90 3.24
C PHE A 370 -6.54 18.30 4.28
N GLN A 371 -5.73 17.34 4.71
CA GLN A 371 -4.55 17.55 5.53
C GLN A 371 -3.29 17.41 4.68
N PRO A 372 -2.58 18.49 4.37
CA PRO A 372 -1.29 18.40 3.69
C PRO A 372 -0.29 17.61 4.57
N HIS A 373 0.55 16.80 3.94
CA HIS A 373 1.56 15.98 4.60
C HIS A 373 2.96 16.46 4.21
N LEU A 374 3.80 16.81 5.19
CA LEU A 374 5.14 17.36 5.08
C LEU A 374 5.18 18.84 4.61
N TYR A 375 6.03 19.61 5.24
CA TYR A 375 6.27 21.01 4.84
C TYR A 375 6.98 21.11 3.49
N THR A 376 7.97 20.24 3.24
CA THR A 376 8.71 20.20 1.97
C THR A 376 7.77 19.91 0.81
N ARG A 377 6.94 18.88 0.91
CA ARG A 377 5.96 18.53 -0.14
C ARG A 377 4.94 19.64 -0.38
N THR A 378 4.45 20.27 0.69
CA THR A 378 3.52 21.40 0.57
C THR A 378 4.17 22.56 -0.14
N ARG A 379 5.42 22.94 0.21
CA ARG A 379 6.18 24.00 -0.47
C ARG A 379 6.35 23.73 -1.96
N ASP A 380 6.70 22.50 -2.30
CA ASP A 380 7.09 22.13 -3.66
C ASP A 380 5.88 21.94 -4.59
N PHE A 381 4.73 21.50 -4.05
CA PHE A 381 3.55 21.10 -4.82
C PHE A 381 2.26 21.88 -4.48
N TYR A 382 2.31 23.03 -3.79
CA TYR A 382 1.08 23.71 -3.36
C TYR A 382 0.16 24.12 -4.51
N LYS A 383 0.70 24.41 -5.71
CA LYS A 383 -0.09 24.77 -6.89
C LYS A 383 -0.83 23.54 -7.44
N GLU A 384 -0.13 22.45 -7.58
CA GLU A 384 -0.68 21.18 -8.07
C GLU A 384 -1.72 20.61 -7.08
N PHE A 385 -1.52 20.80 -5.76
CA PHE A 385 -2.54 20.51 -4.77
C PHE A 385 -3.77 21.37 -4.96
N ALA A 386 -3.59 22.69 -5.14
CA ALA A 386 -4.69 23.62 -5.35
C ALA A 386 -5.45 23.28 -6.64
N ASP A 387 -4.75 22.92 -7.73
CA ASP A 387 -5.38 22.50 -8.98
C ASP A 387 -6.20 21.22 -8.81
N SER A 388 -5.68 20.20 -8.14
CA SER A 388 -6.36 18.93 -7.89
C SER A 388 -7.59 19.10 -7.01
N LEU A 389 -7.48 19.88 -5.94
CA LEU A 389 -8.58 20.16 -5.02
C LEU A 389 -9.64 21.08 -5.65
N SER A 390 -9.26 21.89 -6.63
CA SER A 390 -10.16 22.78 -7.35
C SER A 390 -11.15 22.08 -8.30
N LEU A 391 -11.10 20.77 -8.37
CA LEU A 391 -12.10 19.92 -9.04
C LEU A 391 -13.30 19.59 -8.11
N LEU A 392 -13.25 20.01 -6.85
CA LEU A 392 -14.30 19.82 -5.85
C LEU A 392 -15.24 21.03 -5.77
N ASP A 393 -16.38 20.87 -5.10
CA ASP A 393 -17.32 21.96 -4.84
C ASP A 393 -16.93 22.72 -3.57
N GLU A 394 -16.38 22.01 -2.57
CA GLU A 394 -15.97 22.61 -1.31
C GLU A 394 -14.70 21.96 -0.75
N VAL A 395 -13.79 22.79 -0.23
CA VAL A 395 -12.52 22.37 0.35
C VAL A 395 -12.35 22.94 1.76
N ILE A 396 -12.20 22.06 2.74
CA ILE A 396 -11.83 22.39 4.11
C ILE A 396 -10.37 22.01 4.29
N LEU A 397 -9.50 22.98 4.50
CA LEU A 397 -8.06 22.74 4.73
C LEU A 397 -7.77 22.76 6.23
N VAL A 398 -6.99 21.77 6.68
CA VAL A 398 -6.44 21.75 8.04
C VAL A 398 -4.93 21.98 8.02
N ASP A 399 -4.31 22.13 9.21
CA ASP A 399 -2.89 22.36 9.31
C ASP A 399 -2.06 21.20 8.76
N ILE A 400 -0.85 21.53 8.26
CA ILE A 400 0.10 20.55 7.74
C ILE A 400 0.47 19.53 8.82
N TYR A 401 0.43 18.25 8.49
CA TYR A 401 1.00 17.20 9.33
C TYR A 401 2.51 17.10 9.09
N PRO A 402 3.34 17.42 10.11
CA PRO A 402 4.79 17.56 9.93
C PRO A 402 5.51 16.21 9.81
N ALA A 403 4.90 15.11 10.30
CA ALA A 403 5.56 13.82 10.50
C ALA A 403 6.90 13.96 11.26
N ARG A 404 8.02 13.96 10.54
CA ARG A 404 9.37 14.09 11.08
C ARG A 404 10.06 15.42 10.73
N GLU A 405 9.39 16.29 9.98
CA GLU A 405 9.97 17.57 9.56
C GLU A 405 9.77 18.66 10.60
N GLN A 406 10.70 19.61 10.61
CA GLN A 406 10.53 20.85 11.34
C GLN A 406 9.76 21.87 10.50
N PRO A 407 8.98 22.78 11.11
CA PRO A 407 8.27 23.82 10.38
C PRO A 407 9.21 24.67 9.51
N ILE A 408 8.80 24.91 8.27
CA ILE A 408 9.52 25.79 7.34
C ILE A 408 8.86 27.16 7.37
N PRO A 409 9.61 28.28 7.65
CA PRO A 409 9.05 29.61 7.66
C PRO A 409 8.29 29.95 6.36
N GLY A 410 7.05 30.45 6.50
CA GLY A 410 6.19 30.78 5.36
C GLY A 410 5.47 29.62 4.69
N VAL A 411 5.72 28.39 5.11
CA VAL A 411 5.04 27.20 4.57
C VAL A 411 3.91 26.77 5.50
N THR A 412 2.70 27.04 5.09
CA THR A 412 1.46 26.64 5.79
C THR A 412 0.42 26.19 4.78
N SER A 413 -0.69 25.62 5.23
CA SER A 413 -1.82 25.24 4.36
C SER A 413 -2.42 26.44 3.61
N HIS A 414 -2.14 27.69 4.04
CA HIS A 414 -2.53 28.90 3.31
C HIS A 414 -1.93 28.96 1.91
N LEU A 415 -0.74 28.39 1.66
CA LEU A 415 -0.18 28.31 0.32
C LEU A 415 -1.14 27.62 -0.66
N ILE A 416 -1.80 26.57 -0.21
CA ILE A 416 -2.80 25.85 -1.02
C ILE A 416 -4.10 26.66 -1.08
N TYR A 417 -4.57 27.16 0.08
CA TYR A 417 -5.83 27.91 0.19
C TYR A 417 -5.89 29.12 -0.75
N ASP A 418 -4.81 29.90 -0.80
CA ASP A 418 -4.73 31.12 -1.61
C ASP A 418 -4.67 30.83 -3.12
N ASN A 419 -4.24 29.63 -3.49
CA ASN A 419 -4.11 29.20 -4.89
C ASN A 419 -5.31 28.34 -5.40
N LEU A 420 -6.30 28.03 -4.55
CA LEU A 420 -7.55 27.41 -5.00
C LEU A 420 -8.28 28.32 -5.98
N ARG A 421 -8.85 27.73 -7.03
CA ARG A 421 -9.55 28.47 -8.12
C ARG A 421 -10.71 29.30 -7.56
N PRO A 422 -11.02 30.45 -8.17
CA PRO A 422 -12.19 31.26 -7.81
C PRO A 422 -13.49 30.45 -8.00
N GLY A 423 -14.45 30.65 -7.11
CA GLY A 423 -15.78 30.02 -7.18
C GLY A 423 -15.93 28.73 -6.38
N ILE A 424 -14.84 28.21 -5.80
CA ILE A 424 -14.89 27.05 -4.89
C ILE A 424 -15.21 27.54 -3.48
N GLU A 425 -16.15 26.88 -2.81
CA GLU A 425 -16.33 27.09 -1.38
C GLU A 425 -15.08 26.61 -0.63
N LYS A 426 -14.50 27.45 0.22
CA LYS A 426 -13.27 27.09 0.93
C LYS A 426 -13.20 27.69 2.33
N CYS A 427 -12.67 26.92 3.26
CA CYS A 427 -12.35 27.43 4.61
C CYS A 427 -11.11 26.74 5.18
N MET A 428 -10.49 27.43 6.16
CA MET A 428 -9.48 26.83 7.04
C MET A 428 -10.15 26.38 8.32
N CYS A 429 -9.72 25.25 8.86
CA CYS A 429 -10.27 24.69 10.08
C CYS A 429 -9.16 24.02 10.90
N ARG A 430 -9.18 24.19 12.22
CA ARG A 430 -8.34 23.35 13.08
C ARG A 430 -8.98 21.97 13.21
N LYS A 431 -8.18 20.94 13.36
CA LYS A 431 -8.69 19.53 13.43
C LYS A 431 -9.73 19.36 14.53
N GLU A 432 -9.51 19.99 15.68
CA GLU A 432 -10.39 19.93 16.85
C GLU A 432 -11.78 20.54 16.57
N ASP A 433 -11.88 21.46 15.61
CA ASP A 433 -13.12 22.16 15.28
C ASP A 433 -13.91 21.49 14.11
N ILE A 434 -13.36 20.43 13.50
CA ILE A 434 -13.96 19.76 12.31
C ILE A 434 -15.42 19.33 12.59
N LEU A 435 -15.68 18.66 13.72
CA LEU A 435 -17.02 18.16 14.04
C LEU A 435 -18.02 19.30 14.20
N ASN A 436 -17.61 20.39 14.86
CA ASN A 436 -18.47 21.59 15.00
C ASN A 436 -18.71 22.25 13.64
N LEU A 437 -17.72 22.33 12.77
CA LEU A 437 -17.89 22.88 11.42
C LEU A 437 -18.84 22.03 10.60
N LEU A 438 -18.70 20.71 10.61
CA LEU A 438 -19.55 19.79 9.85
C LEU A 438 -21.02 19.81 10.35
N SER A 439 -21.26 20.04 11.64
CA SER A 439 -22.62 20.13 12.19
C SER A 439 -23.43 21.34 11.64
N GLN A 440 -22.75 22.33 11.08
CA GLN A 440 -23.33 23.53 10.50
C GLN A 440 -23.52 23.42 8.98
N LYS A 441 -23.14 22.30 8.36
CA LYS A 441 -23.16 22.09 6.93
C LYS A 441 -24.09 20.95 6.52
N LYS A 442 -24.73 21.10 5.37
CA LYS A 442 -25.39 19.98 4.71
C LYS A 442 -24.37 19.22 3.87
N ILE A 443 -24.01 18.04 4.31
CA ILE A 443 -23.06 17.16 3.62
C ILE A 443 -23.85 16.15 2.76
N GLU A 444 -23.52 16.07 1.48
CA GLU A 444 -24.03 15.05 0.56
C GLU A 444 -22.97 13.98 0.30
N VAL A 445 -21.73 14.42 -0.06
CA VAL A 445 -20.57 13.56 -0.19
C VAL A 445 -19.40 14.22 0.51
N LEU A 446 -18.78 13.52 1.45
CA LEU A 446 -17.58 13.95 2.17
C LEU A 446 -16.41 13.00 1.86
N ILE A 447 -15.25 13.56 1.59
CA ILE A 447 -13.98 12.82 1.54
C ILE A 447 -12.95 13.44 2.47
N THR A 448 -12.31 12.64 3.32
CA THR A 448 -11.08 13.04 4.02
C THR A 448 -9.88 12.59 3.21
N LEU A 449 -8.92 13.49 2.99
CA LEU A 449 -7.71 13.27 2.20
C LEU A 449 -6.47 13.55 3.05
N GLY A 450 -5.49 12.65 3.00
CA GLY A 450 -4.19 12.86 3.61
C GLY A 450 -3.63 11.64 4.34
N ALA A 451 -2.30 11.62 4.47
CA ALA A 451 -1.53 10.55 5.13
C ALA A 451 -1.24 10.84 6.62
N GLY A 452 -1.75 11.94 7.14
CA GLY A 452 -1.51 12.40 8.51
C GLY A 452 -2.52 11.88 9.54
N ASP A 453 -2.61 12.59 10.66
CA ASP A 453 -3.45 12.27 11.80
C ASP A 453 -4.92 12.70 11.64
N ILE A 454 -5.31 13.23 10.49
CA ILE A 454 -6.73 13.46 10.13
C ILE A 454 -7.54 12.16 10.24
N ASP A 455 -6.90 11.01 10.03
CA ASP A 455 -7.51 9.70 10.15
C ASP A 455 -8.09 9.42 11.55
N ASN A 456 -7.50 9.98 12.59
CA ASN A 456 -7.99 9.85 13.96
C ASN A 456 -9.38 10.46 14.17
N TYR A 457 -9.79 11.37 13.29
CA TYR A 457 -11.11 12.02 13.34
C TYR A 457 -12.18 11.28 12.52
N VAL A 458 -11.77 10.37 11.63
CA VAL A 458 -12.68 9.64 10.74
C VAL A 458 -13.79 8.88 11.50
N PRO A 459 -13.51 8.14 12.60
CA PRO A 459 -14.56 7.47 13.34
C PRO A 459 -15.61 8.43 13.95
N ALA A 460 -15.15 9.57 14.48
CA ALA A 460 -16.05 10.58 15.07
C ALA A 460 -16.90 11.28 14.00
N ILE A 461 -16.29 11.60 12.84
CA ILE A 461 -17.00 12.16 11.67
C ILE A 461 -18.07 11.18 11.19
N ALA A 462 -17.70 9.89 11.05
CA ALA A 462 -18.64 8.86 10.60
C ALA A 462 -19.82 8.72 11.56
N LYS A 463 -19.57 8.74 12.86
CA LYS A 463 -20.64 8.69 13.88
C LYS A 463 -21.59 9.88 13.74
N GLN A 464 -21.05 11.10 13.65
CA GLN A 464 -21.86 12.32 13.54
C GLN A 464 -22.69 12.36 12.26
N LEU A 465 -22.14 11.91 11.11
CA LEU A 465 -22.87 11.90 9.86
C LEU A 465 -23.93 10.79 9.75
N ALA A 466 -23.84 9.76 10.59
CA ALA A 466 -24.80 8.68 10.65
C ALA A 466 -26.07 9.02 11.51
N GLU A 467 -25.95 10.03 12.38
CA GLU A 467 -27.05 10.55 13.21
C GLU A 467 -27.95 11.50 12.39
#